data_de75794b51cbc7ebbada99ff40d96f86
#
_entry.id   de75794b51cbc7ebbada99ff40d96f86
#
_cell.length_a   1.000
_cell.length_b   1.000
_cell.length_c   1.000
_cell.angle_alpha   90.00
_cell.angle_beta   90.00
_cell.angle_gamma   90.00
#
_symmetry.space_group_name_H-M   'P 1'
#
loop_
_entity.id
_entity.type
_entity.pdbx_description
1 polymer ?
#
loop_
_entity_poly.entity_id
_entity_poly.type
_entity_poly.pdbx_seq_one_letter_code
_entity_poly.pdbx_strand_id
1 'polypeptide(L)'
;MKKNAGLITYHSAYNFGSMLQAYATQQTIEKLGYSCEMINYRMKSQKEFYTLIRTRYGLNNMVNDLLLIPEMRQRRLRAAKFEDFMAKYMKLSKEYSEPEQLTELRDAYDVVVSGSDQIWNKLSNELARADFKYITPYFLEQFNGHKISYASSLAGMNDEDLKKAEPLIREFAHISMREDEAAKRMEKLLGREVASALDPTFLLTKEEWDEHLRLGSNNNLQDYYLFYSLNGGKHGYTETNTILRNIEDGLCKDRNRKIVTITPFLHIKKTDRIRPQVNIGPRGFLSLIRNASGIITNSYHGTILSVNLNKPVVSLCNVGAADNRKVDVLNKLGLNSQVINSVEEIGRVEDPIDYEAVNEKLAVLRQASIDYLENSLKD
;
A
#
# COMPACT_ATOMS: atom_id res chain seq x y z
N MET A 1 30.10 2.61 -14.48
CA MET A 1 29.19 1.55 -13.98
C MET A 1 27.98 2.22 -13.38
N LYS A 2 26.80 1.62 -13.45
CA LYS A 2 25.63 2.14 -12.72
C LYS A 2 25.90 1.99 -11.22
N LYS A 3 25.54 3.00 -10.42
CA LYS A 3 25.55 2.89 -8.96
C LYS A 3 24.50 1.85 -8.52
N ASN A 4 24.77 1.13 -7.43
CA ASN A 4 23.87 0.12 -6.86
C ASN A 4 23.06 0.73 -5.71
N ALA A 5 21.75 0.55 -5.75
CA ALA A 5 20.84 0.94 -4.69
C ALA A 5 20.20 -0.28 -4.03
N GLY A 6 20.25 -0.35 -2.71
CA GLY A 6 19.46 -1.29 -1.92
C GLY A 6 18.13 -0.63 -1.51
N LEU A 7 17.02 -1.33 -1.65
CA LEU A 7 15.70 -0.84 -1.23
C LEU A 7 15.09 -1.77 -0.20
N ILE A 8 14.72 -1.24 0.97
CA ILE A 8 14.03 -2.00 2.01
C ILE A 8 12.64 -1.40 2.31
N THR A 9 11.61 -2.23 2.20
CA THR A 9 10.21 -1.86 2.46
C THR A 9 9.34 -3.10 2.67
N TYR A 10 8.02 -2.93 2.84
CA TYR A 10 7.03 -4.04 2.90
C TYR A 10 6.77 -4.65 1.52
N HIS A 11 7.79 -5.22 0.89
CA HIS A 11 7.67 -5.87 -0.42
C HIS A 11 7.00 -7.24 -0.38
N SER A 12 7.05 -7.95 0.76
CA SER A 12 6.55 -9.32 0.91
C SER A 12 5.25 -9.43 1.72
N ALA A 13 4.64 -8.30 2.05
CA ALA A 13 3.31 -8.27 2.63
C ALA A 13 2.27 -8.71 1.57
N TYR A 14 1.36 -9.64 1.92
CA TYR A 14 0.27 -10.01 1.00
C TYR A 14 -0.83 -8.94 1.03
N ASN A 15 -0.39 -7.69 0.91
CA ASN A 15 -1.17 -6.48 0.78
C ASN A 15 -0.91 -5.86 -0.59
N PHE A 16 -1.97 -5.56 -1.34
CA PHE A 16 -1.84 -5.03 -2.69
C PHE A 16 -1.05 -3.72 -2.74
N GLY A 17 -1.38 -2.80 -1.83
CA GLY A 17 -0.74 -1.49 -1.79
C GLY A 17 0.73 -1.57 -1.42
N SER A 18 1.06 -2.32 -0.36
CA SER A 18 2.44 -2.50 0.10
C SER A 18 3.33 -3.09 -1.01
N MET A 19 2.81 -4.05 -1.77
CA MET A 19 3.56 -4.66 -2.86
C MET A 19 3.70 -3.74 -4.08
N LEU A 20 2.64 -3.01 -4.42
CA LEU A 20 2.65 -2.11 -5.57
C LEU A 20 3.53 -0.87 -5.31
N GLN A 21 3.52 -0.33 -4.08
CA GLN A 21 4.43 0.77 -3.74
C GLN A 21 5.90 0.31 -3.76
N ALA A 22 6.20 -0.90 -3.27
CA ALA A 22 7.54 -1.47 -3.33
C ALA A 22 8.04 -1.60 -4.78
N TYR A 23 7.20 -2.16 -5.64
CA TYR A 23 7.47 -2.24 -7.07
C TYR A 23 7.70 -0.87 -7.71
N ALA A 24 6.80 0.10 -7.46
CA ALA A 24 6.91 1.44 -8.02
C ALA A 24 8.19 2.17 -7.57
N THR A 25 8.58 2.02 -6.29
CA THR A 25 9.84 2.58 -5.78
C THR A 25 11.04 2.01 -6.53
N GLN A 26 11.11 0.68 -6.66
CA GLN A 26 12.20 0.02 -7.38
C GLN A 26 12.28 0.49 -8.85
N GLN A 27 11.15 0.53 -9.55
CA GLN A 27 11.11 0.99 -10.94
C GLN A 27 11.54 2.46 -11.09
N THR A 28 11.14 3.32 -10.14
CA THR A 28 11.52 4.74 -10.20
C THR A 28 13.03 4.91 -9.96
N ILE A 29 13.61 4.21 -8.99
CA ILE A 29 15.06 4.23 -8.75
C ILE A 29 15.82 3.74 -9.99
N GLU A 30 15.32 2.71 -10.69
CA GLU A 30 15.92 2.20 -11.92
C GLU A 30 15.81 3.21 -13.07
N LYS A 31 14.70 3.93 -13.19
CA LYS A 31 14.53 5.03 -14.17
C LYS A 31 15.53 6.16 -13.93
N LEU A 32 15.89 6.42 -12.68
CA LEU A 32 16.89 7.41 -12.29
C LEU A 32 18.34 6.94 -12.53
N GLY A 33 18.53 5.76 -13.13
CA GLY A 33 19.83 5.27 -13.61
C GLY A 33 20.57 4.35 -12.66
N TYR A 34 19.99 3.98 -11.53
CA TYR A 34 20.59 3.04 -10.58
C TYR A 34 20.26 1.59 -10.93
N SER A 35 21.10 0.65 -10.48
CA SER A 35 20.74 -0.76 -10.38
C SER A 35 20.09 -0.97 -9.01
N CYS A 36 18.77 -1.19 -8.95
CA CYS A 36 18.05 -1.29 -7.69
C CYS A 36 17.73 -2.74 -7.34
N GLU A 37 18.22 -3.19 -6.18
CA GLU A 37 17.88 -4.49 -5.60
C GLU A 37 16.97 -4.30 -4.38
N MET A 38 15.84 -5.00 -4.35
CA MET A 38 14.95 -5.06 -3.19
C MET A 38 15.56 -6.00 -2.15
N ILE A 39 15.91 -5.47 -0.99
CA ILE A 39 16.42 -6.27 0.13
C ILE A 39 15.31 -7.16 0.66
N ASN A 40 15.43 -8.44 0.42
CA ASN A 40 14.38 -9.43 0.71
C ASN A 40 14.37 -9.82 2.21
N TYR A 41 14.07 -8.82 3.05
CA TYR A 41 13.93 -9.01 4.49
C TYR A 41 12.51 -9.45 4.83
N ARG A 42 12.34 -10.69 5.27
CA ARG A 42 11.05 -11.34 5.56
C ARG A 42 11.05 -11.90 6.98
N MET A 43 10.71 -11.08 7.96
CA MET A 43 10.64 -11.49 9.36
C MET A 43 9.74 -12.70 9.57
N LYS A 44 10.12 -13.55 10.50
CA LYS A 44 9.33 -14.73 10.88
C LYS A 44 7.92 -14.36 11.35
N SER A 45 7.78 -13.29 12.15
CA SER A 45 6.49 -12.79 12.61
C SER A 45 5.60 -12.31 11.44
N GLN A 46 6.18 -11.68 10.42
CA GLN A 46 5.47 -11.26 9.22
C GLN A 46 5.01 -12.46 8.39
N LYS A 47 5.87 -13.46 8.20
CA LYS A 47 5.49 -14.71 7.53
C LYS A 47 4.35 -15.42 8.27
N GLU A 48 4.43 -15.51 9.59
CA GLU A 48 3.39 -16.09 10.44
C GLU A 48 2.07 -15.30 10.34
N PHE A 49 2.11 -13.97 10.24
CA PHE A 49 0.92 -13.13 10.06
C PHE A 49 0.16 -13.46 8.78
N TYR A 50 0.88 -13.79 7.70
CA TYR A 50 0.30 -14.14 6.40
C TYR A 50 0.09 -15.64 6.18
N THR A 51 0.38 -16.49 7.19
CA THR A 51 0.10 -17.94 7.08
C THR A 51 -1.40 -18.21 6.92
N LEU A 52 -1.70 -19.28 6.22
CA LEU A 52 -3.08 -19.71 5.97
C LEU A 52 -3.80 -20.17 7.24
N ILE A 53 -3.05 -20.73 8.20
CA ILE A 53 -3.57 -21.24 9.48
C ILE A 53 -2.75 -20.59 10.61
N ARG A 54 -3.42 -19.82 11.45
CA ARG A 54 -2.79 -19.03 12.52
C ARG A 54 -2.86 -19.73 13.88
N THR A 55 -2.32 -20.93 13.97
CA THR A 55 -2.39 -21.77 15.19
C THR A 55 -1.84 -21.13 16.45
N ARG A 56 -0.87 -20.21 16.33
CA ARG A 56 -0.23 -19.53 17.48
C ARG A 56 -1.00 -18.35 18.05
N TYR A 57 -2.13 -17.98 17.46
CA TYR A 57 -2.88 -16.76 17.84
C TYR A 57 -4.09 -17.01 18.74
N GLY A 58 -4.17 -18.19 19.38
CA GLY A 58 -5.20 -18.58 20.36
C GLY A 58 -6.42 -19.27 19.74
N LEU A 59 -7.21 -19.92 20.59
CA LEU A 59 -8.34 -20.78 20.22
C LEU A 59 -9.37 -20.08 19.33
N ASN A 60 -9.64 -18.79 19.57
CA ASN A 60 -10.60 -18.02 18.76
C ASN A 60 -10.15 -17.86 17.29
N ASN A 61 -8.85 -17.76 17.05
CA ASN A 61 -8.31 -17.68 15.69
C ASN A 61 -8.28 -19.04 15.00
N MET A 62 -8.04 -20.12 15.77
CA MET A 62 -8.18 -21.49 15.25
C MET A 62 -9.60 -21.80 14.77
N VAL A 63 -10.60 -21.41 15.56
CA VAL A 63 -12.03 -21.59 15.17
C VAL A 63 -12.35 -20.79 13.90
N ASN A 64 -11.87 -19.54 13.83
CA ASN A 64 -12.04 -18.73 12.62
C ASN A 64 -11.33 -19.34 11.41
N ASP A 65 -10.13 -19.90 11.59
CA ASP A 65 -9.40 -20.54 10.48
C ASP A 65 -10.06 -21.87 10.05
N LEU A 66 -10.68 -22.62 10.96
CA LEU A 66 -11.50 -23.80 10.62
C LEU A 66 -12.73 -23.40 9.77
N LEU A 67 -13.37 -22.28 10.11
CA LEU A 67 -14.49 -21.73 9.31
C LEU A 67 -14.04 -21.28 7.91
N LEU A 68 -12.74 -21.04 7.72
CA LEU A 68 -12.15 -20.63 6.44
C LEU A 68 -11.64 -21.80 5.57
N ILE A 69 -11.75 -23.05 6.04
CA ILE A 69 -11.33 -24.25 5.27
C ILE A 69 -11.89 -24.26 3.84
N PRO A 70 -13.18 -23.91 3.57
CA PRO A 70 -13.70 -23.88 2.22
C PRO A 70 -12.99 -22.88 1.30
N GLU A 71 -12.37 -21.83 1.87
CA GLU A 71 -11.61 -20.83 1.10
C GLU A 71 -10.11 -21.10 1.03
N MET A 72 -9.59 -22.14 1.69
CA MET A 72 -8.16 -22.43 1.74
C MET A 72 -7.52 -22.52 0.35
N ARG A 73 -8.24 -23.13 -0.61
CA ARG A 73 -7.76 -23.19 -1.99
C ARG A 73 -7.61 -21.79 -2.60
N GLN A 74 -8.60 -20.93 -2.41
CA GLN A 74 -8.58 -19.57 -2.94
C GLN A 74 -7.49 -18.71 -2.28
N ARG A 75 -7.31 -18.88 -0.96
CA ARG A 75 -6.25 -18.21 -0.19
C ARG A 75 -4.86 -18.65 -0.67
N ARG A 76 -4.64 -19.95 -0.93
CA ARG A 76 -3.39 -20.47 -1.50
C ARG A 76 -3.12 -19.88 -2.89
N LEU A 77 -4.14 -19.85 -3.76
CA LEU A 77 -4.02 -19.25 -5.09
C LEU A 77 -3.71 -17.76 -5.00
N ARG A 78 -4.31 -17.03 -4.04
CA ARG A 78 -3.99 -15.64 -3.80
C ARG A 78 -2.52 -15.47 -3.37
N ALA A 79 -2.08 -16.23 -2.36
CA ALA A 79 -0.69 -16.20 -1.89
C ALA A 79 0.30 -16.49 -3.03
N ALA A 80 0.04 -17.52 -3.82
CA ALA A 80 0.86 -17.84 -4.99
C ALA A 80 0.96 -16.68 -5.99
N LYS A 81 -0.14 -15.93 -6.23
CA LYS A 81 -0.12 -14.78 -7.13
C LYS A 81 0.69 -13.58 -6.58
N PHE A 82 0.81 -13.45 -5.26
CA PHE A 82 1.70 -12.47 -4.65
C PHE A 82 3.16 -12.89 -4.81
N GLU A 83 3.50 -14.17 -4.54
CA GLU A 83 4.86 -14.71 -4.76
C GLU A 83 5.26 -14.63 -6.24
N ASP A 84 4.35 -15.00 -7.16
CA ASP A 84 4.58 -14.88 -8.61
C ASP A 84 4.83 -13.43 -9.03
N PHE A 85 4.13 -12.47 -8.43
CA PHE A 85 4.34 -11.05 -8.72
C PHE A 85 5.74 -10.62 -8.29
N MET A 86 6.17 -10.96 -7.07
CA MET A 86 7.52 -10.67 -6.59
C MET A 86 8.58 -11.30 -7.50
N ALA A 87 8.46 -12.60 -7.77
CA ALA A 87 9.43 -13.32 -8.58
C ALA A 87 9.55 -12.79 -10.02
N LYS A 88 8.44 -12.29 -10.57
CA LYS A 88 8.39 -11.84 -11.97
C LYS A 88 8.78 -10.38 -12.17
N TYR A 89 8.41 -9.52 -11.23
CA TYR A 89 8.44 -8.07 -11.43
C TYR A 89 9.44 -7.34 -10.52
N MET A 90 9.99 -8.00 -9.49
CA MET A 90 10.96 -7.40 -8.58
C MET A 90 12.32 -8.07 -8.68
N LYS A 91 13.37 -7.28 -8.55
CA LYS A 91 14.74 -7.77 -8.39
C LYS A 91 15.01 -7.89 -6.90
N LEU A 92 15.02 -9.10 -6.40
CA LEU A 92 15.17 -9.41 -4.99
C LEU A 92 16.57 -9.92 -4.67
N SER A 93 17.14 -9.54 -3.54
CA SER A 93 18.29 -10.22 -2.94
C SER A 93 17.89 -11.64 -2.48
N LYS A 94 18.86 -12.41 -1.99
CA LYS A 94 18.51 -13.61 -1.21
C LYS A 94 17.64 -13.23 -0.02
N GLU A 95 16.88 -14.19 0.51
CA GLU A 95 16.00 -13.97 1.63
C GLU A 95 16.76 -13.89 2.96
N TYR A 96 16.40 -12.92 3.79
CA TYR A 96 16.87 -12.72 5.15
C TYR A 96 15.69 -12.72 6.12
N SER A 97 15.82 -13.35 7.26
CA SER A 97 14.75 -13.42 8.29
C SER A 97 15.16 -12.82 9.64
N GLU A 98 16.45 -12.69 9.87
CA GLU A 98 17.03 -12.12 11.09
C GLU A 98 17.85 -10.86 10.74
N PRO A 99 17.77 -9.80 11.56
CA PRO A 99 18.50 -8.55 11.34
C PRO A 99 20.02 -8.75 11.16
N GLU A 100 20.59 -9.65 11.94
CA GLU A 100 22.04 -9.93 11.95
C GLU A 100 22.54 -10.46 10.60
N GLN A 101 21.69 -11.14 9.84
CA GLN A 101 22.03 -11.65 8.51
C GLN A 101 22.23 -10.52 7.49
N LEU A 102 21.59 -9.36 7.68
CA LEU A 102 21.72 -8.21 6.78
C LEU A 102 23.12 -7.56 6.85
N THR A 103 23.93 -7.89 7.85
CA THR A 103 25.32 -7.42 7.92
C THR A 103 26.17 -7.87 6.73
N GLU A 104 25.76 -8.93 6.01
CA GLU A 104 26.39 -9.36 4.76
C GLU A 104 26.25 -8.31 3.66
N LEU A 105 25.22 -7.45 3.73
CA LEU A 105 24.92 -6.40 2.76
C LEU A 105 25.43 -5.03 3.22
N ARG A 106 26.20 -4.97 4.32
CA ARG A 106 26.61 -3.71 4.97
C ARG A 106 27.20 -2.68 4.02
N ASP A 107 28.05 -3.14 3.09
CA ASP A 107 28.77 -2.31 2.13
C ASP A 107 28.45 -2.71 0.68
N ALA A 108 27.31 -3.39 0.44
CA ALA A 108 26.96 -3.93 -0.88
C ALA A 108 26.38 -2.87 -1.84
N TYR A 109 25.91 -1.75 -1.30
CA TYR A 109 25.20 -0.71 -2.05
C TYR A 109 25.87 0.64 -1.90
N ASP A 110 25.86 1.43 -2.98
CA ASP A 110 26.32 2.83 -2.95
C ASP A 110 25.35 3.71 -2.14
N VAL A 111 24.05 3.36 -2.15
CA VAL A 111 22.98 4.00 -1.39
C VAL A 111 21.93 2.98 -0.95
N VAL A 112 21.41 3.14 0.26
CA VAL A 112 20.29 2.32 0.74
C VAL A 112 19.08 3.21 1.02
N VAL A 113 17.93 2.79 0.46
CA VAL A 113 16.65 3.51 0.54
C VAL A 113 15.72 2.75 1.48
N SER A 114 15.21 3.43 2.49
CA SER A 114 14.16 2.94 3.38
C SER A 114 12.82 3.59 3.01
N GLY A 115 11.82 2.80 2.72
CA GLY A 115 10.49 3.32 2.39
C GLY A 115 9.95 2.71 1.09
N SER A 116 8.75 3.00 0.81
CA SER A 116 7.70 3.73 1.52
C SER A 116 6.96 2.83 2.52
N ASP A 117 5.69 3.17 2.80
CA ASP A 117 4.77 2.47 3.67
C ASP A 117 5.05 2.66 5.18
N GLN A 118 4.27 1.97 6.03
CA GLN A 118 4.31 2.11 7.49
C GLN A 118 5.46 1.33 8.14
N ILE A 119 6.59 1.23 7.47
CA ILE A 119 7.74 0.46 7.95
C ILE A 119 8.39 1.04 9.22
N TRP A 120 8.13 2.32 9.51
CA TRP A 120 8.57 2.99 10.74
C TRP A 120 7.50 2.98 11.83
N ASN A 121 6.30 2.45 11.56
CA ASN A 121 5.22 2.38 12.53
C ASN A 121 5.22 1.03 13.28
N LYS A 122 5.76 1.01 14.50
CA LYS A 122 5.75 -0.18 15.38
C LYS A 122 4.34 -0.73 15.62
N LEU A 123 3.32 0.11 15.53
CA LEU A 123 1.92 -0.27 15.76
C LEU A 123 1.23 -0.81 14.49
N SER A 124 1.93 -0.85 13.35
CA SER A 124 1.39 -1.50 12.15
C SER A 124 1.09 -2.98 12.42
N ASN A 125 0.10 -3.53 11.71
CA ASN A 125 -0.30 -4.93 11.90
C ASN A 125 0.86 -5.92 11.69
N GLU A 126 1.78 -5.60 10.80
CA GLU A 126 2.95 -6.39 10.45
C GLU A 126 4.03 -6.35 11.54
N LEU A 127 4.18 -5.22 12.25
CA LEU A 127 5.25 -4.98 13.22
C LEU A 127 4.80 -5.03 14.68
N ALA A 128 3.49 -4.94 14.95
CA ALA A 128 2.97 -4.79 16.31
C ALA A 128 3.44 -5.88 17.30
N ARG A 129 3.72 -7.06 16.77
CA ARG A 129 4.17 -8.22 17.56
C ARG A 129 5.66 -8.50 17.46
N ALA A 130 6.39 -7.78 16.60
CA ALA A 130 7.83 -7.94 16.48
C ALA A 130 8.55 -7.19 17.62
N ASP A 131 9.62 -7.75 18.15
CA ASP A 131 10.53 -7.00 19.00
C ASP A 131 11.18 -5.87 18.21
N PHE A 132 11.56 -4.77 18.89
CA PHE A 132 12.10 -3.59 18.22
C PHE A 132 13.34 -3.91 17.36
N LYS A 133 14.17 -4.86 17.78
CA LYS A 133 15.33 -5.31 16.99
C LYS A 133 14.97 -5.76 15.56
N TYR A 134 13.79 -6.31 15.34
CA TYR A 134 13.34 -6.73 14.01
C TYR A 134 12.85 -5.57 13.13
N ILE A 135 12.71 -4.39 13.72
CA ILE A 135 12.30 -3.18 13.03
C ILE A 135 13.51 -2.35 12.62
N THR A 136 14.63 -2.48 13.34
CA THR A 136 15.87 -1.70 13.09
C THR A 136 16.39 -1.82 11.64
N PRO A 137 16.21 -2.92 10.88
CA PRO A 137 16.56 -2.96 9.47
C PRO A 137 15.84 -1.89 8.62
N TYR A 138 14.61 -1.54 8.97
CA TYR A 138 13.89 -0.45 8.29
C TYR A 138 14.42 0.94 8.64
N PHE A 139 15.22 1.05 9.71
CA PHE A 139 16.01 2.23 10.05
C PHE A 139 17.47 2.10 9.58
N LEU A 140 17.77 1.12 8.74
CA LEU A 140 19.07 0.89 8.10
C LEU A 140 20.25 0.71 9.07
N GLU A 141 20.00 0.19 10.29
CA GLU A 141 21.00 -0.05 11.32
C GLU A 141 22.17 -0.93 10.82
N GLN A 142 21.86 -1.92 9.97
CA GLN A 142 22.84 -2.92 9.52
C GLN A 142 23.71 -2.44 8.34
N PHE A 143 23.43 -1.25 7.79
CA PHE A 143 24.09 -0.74 6.58
C PHE A 143 25.02 0.43 6.90
N ASN A 144 26.09 0.53 6.13
CA ASN A 144 26.99 1.67 6.11
C ASN A 144 26.67 2.61 4.94
N GLY A 145 27.38 3.74 4.88
CA GLY A 145 27.34 4.64 3.73
C GLY A 145 26.08 5.48 3.65
N HIS A 146 25.66 5.78 2.42
CA HIS A 146 24.60 6.73 2.15
C HIS A 146 23.22 6.15 2.42
N LYS A 147 22.49 6.71 3.40
CA LYS A 147 21.18 6.26 3.86
C LYS A 147 20.14 7.32 3.57
N ILE A 148 19.07 6.96 2.87
CA ILE A 148 17.96 7.88 2.60
C ILE A 148 16.61 7.23 2.92
N SER A 149 15.62 8.07 3.22
CA SER A 149 14.23 7.64 3.36
C SER A 149 13.38 8.24 2.26
N TYR A 150 12.53 7.41 1.63
CA TYR A 150 11.58 7.87 0.65
C TYR A 150 10.14 7.59 1.10
N ALA A 151 9.37 8.67 1.35
CA ALA A 151 7.94 8.62 1.67
C ALA A 151 7.58 7.60 2.75
N SER A 152 8.44 7.42 3.78
CA SER A 152 8.16 6.58 4.93
C SER A 152 6.99 7.15 5.72
N SER A 153 6.19 6.29 6.37
CA SER A 153 5.03 6.70 7.14
C SER A 153 5.18 6.34 8.61
N LEU A 154 4.96 7.32 9.47
CA LEU A 154 4.84 7.10 10.92
C LEU A 154 3.45 6.57 11.30
N ALA A 155 2.43 6.88 10.50
CA ALA A 155 1.03 6.58 10.80
C ALA A 155 0.66 6.92 12.25
N GLY A 156 0.50 5.93 13.12
CA GLY A 156 0.20 6.11 14.53
C GLY A 156 1.36 5.82 15.48
N MET A 157 2.62 5.87 15.03
CA MET A 157 3.80 5.62 15.87
C MET A 157 3.81 6.54 17.08
N ASN A 158 3.92 5.97 18.29
CA ASN A 158 3.97 6.74 19.52
C ASN A 158 5.34 7.39 19.74
N ASP A 159 5.41 8.36 20.68
CA ASP A 159 6.65 9.12 20.94
C ASP A 159 7.74 8.27 21.61
N GLU A 160 7.38 7.23 22.36
CA GLU A 160 8.36 6.35 23.01
C GLU A 160 9.12 5.53 21.97
N ASP A 161 8.41 4.91 21.03
CA ASP A 161 9.04 4.13 19.96
C ASP A 161 9.81 5.04 18.99
N LEU A 162 9.31 6.26 18.75
CA LEU A 162 10.02 7.24 17.93
C LEU A 162 11.34 7.68 18.59
N LYS A 163 11.36 7.90 19.90
CA LYS A 163 12.60 8.20 20.65
C LYS A 163 13.59 7.05 20.63
N LYS A 164 13.13 5.80 20.67
CA LYS A 164 14.00 4.62 20.52
C LYS A 164 14.66 4.58 19.13
N ALA A 165 13.92 4.97 18.10
CA ALA A 165 14.42 5.00 16.72
C ALA A 165 15.26 6.22 16.38
N GLU A 166 15.15 7.31 17.15
CA GLU A 166 15.80 8.60 16.86
C GLU A 166 17.32 8.50 16.56
N PRO A 167 18.13 7.76 17.32
CA PRO A 167 19.56 7.64 17.02
C PRO A 167 19.82 7.08 15.62
N LEU A 168 19.03 6.08 15.18
CA LEU A 168 19.13 5.48 13.85
C LEU A 168 18.61 6.41 12.77
N ILE A 169 17.51 7.13 13.04
CA ILE A 169 16.94 8.10 12.09
C ILE A 169 17.91 9.26 11.82
N ARG A 170 18.70 9.68 12.81
CA ARG A 170 19.70 10.74 12.65
C ARG A 170 20.83 10.38 11.69
N GLU A 171 21.04 9.09 11.42
CA GLU A 171 22.04 8.62 10.45
C GLU A 171 21.62 8.77 8.99
N PHE A 172 20.34 9.06 8.73
CA PHE A 172 19.86 9.30 7.37
C PHE A 172 20.36 10.66 6.86
N ALA A 173 20.96 10.68 5.68
CA ALA A 173 21.36 11.91 5.01
C ALA A 173 20.10 12.71 4.60
N HIS A 174 19.15 12.06 3.95
CA HIS A 174 17.91 12.66 3.51
C HIS A 174 16.69 11.86 4.00
N ILE A 175 15.67 12.58 4.43
CA ILE A 175 14.41 11.99 4.90
C ILE A 175 13.24 12.65 4.20
N SER A 176 12.36 11.82 3.63
CA SER A 176 11.02 12.26 3.27
C SER A 176 9.95 11.39 3.90
N MET A 177 8.86 12.04 4.27
CA MET A 177 7.69 11.41 4.84
C MET A 177 6.54 11.47 3.84
N ARG A 178 5.61 10.53 3.93
CA ARG A 178 4.43 10.48 3.07
C ARG A 178 3.35 11.47 3.49
N GLU A 179 3.25 11.73 4.79
CA GLU A 179 2.27 12.64 5.39
C GLU A 179 2.95 13.93 5.84
N ASP A 180 2.33 15.10 5.55
CA ASP A 180 2.87 16.41 5.96
C ASP A 180 2.97 16.54 7.48
N GLU A 181 2.02 15.98 8.23
CA GLU A 181 2.06 15.97 9.68
C GLU A 181 3.26 15.15 10.22
N ALA A 182 3.54 14.00 9.57
CA ALA A 182 4.70 13.20 9.92
C ALA A 182 6.01 13.92 9.60
N ALA A 183 6.09 14.64 8.48
CA ALA A 183 7.26 15.46 8.14
C ALA A 183 7.52 16.53 9.20
N LYS A 184 6.51 17.31 9.58
CA LYS A 184 6.60 18.31 10.65
C LYS A 184 7.02 17.72 12.00
N ARG A 185 6.49 16.53 12.33
CA ARG A 185 6.87 15.82 13.57
C ARG A 185 8.33 15.39 13.54
N MET A 186 8.81 14.95 12.38
CA MET A 186 10.22 14.59 12.18
C MET A 186 11.14 15.81 12.18
N GLU A 187 10.74 16.92 11.56
CA GLU A 187 11.49 18.19 11.63
C GLU A 187 11.69 18.64 13.07
N LYS A 188 10.62 18.58 13.88
CA LYS A 188 10.70 18.91 15.32
C LYS A 188 11.66 17.99 16.09
N LEU A 189 11.68 16.70 15.76
CA LEU A 189 12.55 15.71 16.40
C LEU A 189 14.02 15.92 16.04
N LEU A 190 14.29 16.18 14.75
CA LEU A 190 15.65 16.20 14.21
C LEU A 190 16.28 17.56 14.21
N GLY A 191 15.48 18.65 14.28
CA GLY A 191 15.95 20.02 14.16
C GLY A 191 16.46 20.40 12.78
N ARG A 192 16.00 19.70 11.73
CA ARG A 192 16.33 19.94 10.32
C ARG A 192 15.11 19.73 9.43
N GLU A 193 15.18 20.27 8.21
CA GLU A 193 14.13 20.09 7.20
C GLU A 193 13.90 18.61 6.86
N VAL A 194 12.63 18.25 6.70
CA VAL A 194 12.17 16.90 6.29
C VAL A 194 11.13 17.06 5.17
N ALA A 195 11.43 16.51 4.02
CA ALA A 195 10.56 16.64 2.86
C ALA A 195 9.24 15.86 3.02
N SER A 196 8.20 16.34 2.36
CA SER A 196 6.98 15.56 2.11
C SER A 196 7.01 15.05 0.67
N ALA A 197 6.75 13.76 0.46
CA ALA A 197 6.77 13.14 -0.85
C ALA A 197 5.54 12.25 -1.08
N LEU A 198 5.12 12.14 -2.33
CA LEU A 198 4.01 11.27 -2.71
C LEU A 198 4.32 9.80 -2.44
N ASP A 199 3.26 9.03 -2.14
CA ASP A 199 3.35 7.58 -2.17
C ASP A 199 3.93 7.10 -3.51
N PRO A 200 4.87 6.14 -3.52
CA PRO A 200 5.51 5.67 -4.75
C PRO A 200 4.56 5.22 -5.85
N THR A 201 3.36 4.77 -5.50
CA THR A 201 2.38 4.36 -6.50
C THR A 201 1.97 5.50 -7.45
N PHE A 202 2.16 6.76 -7.06
CA PHE A 202 1.98 7.92 -7.91
C PHE A 202 3.19 8.25 -8.80
N LEU A 203 4.37 7.69 -8.52
CA LEU A 203 5.59 7.97 -9.31
C LEU A 203 5.53 7.33 -10.70
N LEU A 204 4.79 6.25 -10.85
CA LEU A 204 4.47 5.67 -12.15
C LEU A 204 3.17 6.28 -12.66
N THR A 205 3.17 6.76 -13.90
CA THR A 205 1.95 7.26 -14.55
C THR A 205 0.99 6.11 -14.87
N LYS A 206 -0.23 6.44 -15.23
CA LYS A 206 -1.23 5.47 -15.69
C LYS A 206 -0.73 4.65 -16.86
N GLU A 207 -0.08 5.30 -17.82
CA GLU A 207 0.48 4.68 -19.01
C GLU A 207 1.62 3.71 -18.65
N GLU A 208 2.50 4.10 -17.71
CA GLU A 208 3.58 3.26 -17.23
C GLU A 208 3.06 2.02 -16.46
N TRP A 209 2.01 2.18 -15.64
CA TRP A 209 1.35 1.03 -15.03
C TRP A 209 0.75 0.06 -16.06
N ASP A 210 0.08 0.61 -17.09
CA ASP A 210 -0.49 -0.18 -18.19
C ASP A 210 0.61 -0.93 -18.97
N GLU A 211 1.72 -0.26 -19.28
CA GLU A 211 2.85 -0.84 -20.03
C GLU A 211 3.59 -1.91 -19.22
N HIS A 212 4.03 -1.56 -18.01
CA HIS A 212 4.87 -2.45 -17.19
C HIS A 212 4.15 -3.73 -16.78
N LEU A 213 2.88 -3.64 -16.42
CA LEU A 213 2.11 -4.77 -15.94
C LEU A 213 1.16 -5.37 -17.00
N ARG A 214 1.08 -4.76 -18.19
CA ARG A 214 0.17 -5.17 -19.27
C ARG A 214 -1.24 -5.37 -18.72
N LEU A 215 -1.80 -4.30 -18.16
CA LEU A 215 -3.12 -4.29 -17.56
C LEU A 215 -4.20 -4.38 -18.66
N GLY A 216 -4.39 -5.54 -19.23
CA GLY A 216 -5.39 -5.76 -20.28
C GLY A 216 -6.82 -5.62 -19.77
N SER A 217 -7.76 -5.45 -20.70
CA SER A 217 -9.19 -5.54 -20.39
C SER A 217 -9.52 -6.92 -19.85
N ASN A 218 -10.18 -7.00 -18.71
CA ASN A 218 -10.74 -8.26 -18.21
C ASN A 218 -12.06 -8.50 -18.95
N ASN A 219 -12.00 -9.21 -20.08
CA ASN A 219 -13.14 -9.43 -20.98
C ASN A 219 -14.35 -10.10 -20.33
N ASN A 220 -14.18 -10.69 -19.13
CA ASN A 220 -15.24 -11.37 -18.40
C ASN A 220 -16.00 -10.51 -17.40
N LEU A 221 -15.50 -9.29 -17.12
CA LEU A 221 -16.09 -8.35 -16.16
C LEU A 221 -16.19 -6.98 -16.83
N GLN A 222 -17.37 -6.64 -17.30
CA GLN A 222 -17.70 -5.35 -17.89
C GLN A 222 -18.73 -4.63 -17.01
N ASP A 223 -18.67 -3.31 -17.00
CA ASP A 223 -19.64 -2.42 -16.34
C ASP A 223 -19.92 -2.81 -14.87
N TYR A 224 -18.94 -2.61 -14.01
CA TYR A 224 -19.04 -2.94 -12.59
C TYR A 224 -18.49 -1.82 -11.69
N TYR A 225 -19.02 -1.76 -10.47
CA TYR A 225 -18.41 -1.06 -9.37
C TYR A 225 -17.45 -1.99 -8.62
N LEU A 226 -16.26 -1.49 -8.32
CA LEU A 226 -15.30 -2.19 -7.48
C LEU A 226 -15.47 -1.76 -6.03
N PHE A 227 -15.82 -2.67 -5.16
CA PHE A 227 -15.81 -2.45 -3.72
C PHE A 227 -14.60 -3.12 -3.08
N TYR A 228 -13.73 -2.31 -2.47
CA TYR A 228 -12.54 -2.78 -1.78
C TYR A 228 -12.45 -2.21 -0.37
N SER A 229 -12.64 -3.07 0.64
CA SER A 229 -12.59 -2.71 2.07
C SER A 229 -11.54 -3.52 2.81
N LEU A 230 -10.81 -2.86 3.72
CA LEU A 230 -9.82 -3.45 4.62
C LEU A 230 -10.40 -3.83 5.98
N ASN A 231 -11.68 -3.55 6.25
CA ASN A 231 -12.31 -3.83 7.53
C ASN A 231 -12.38 -5.34 7.79
N GLY A 232 -11.80 -5.76 8.92
CA GLY A 232 -11.81 -7.13 9.43
C GLY A 232 -12.51 -7.23 10.79
N GLY A 233 -12.96 -8.45 11.13
CA GLY A 233 -13.63 -8.76 12.41
C GLY A 233 -15.16 -8.78 12.32
N LYS A 234 -15.83 -9.13 13.44
CA LYS A 234 -17.30 -9.34 13.47
C LYS A 234 -18.10 -8.09 13.07
N HIS A 235 -17.67 -6.92 13.50
CA HIS A 235 -18.31 -5.65 13.14
C HIS A 235 -18.08 -5.29 11.66
N GLY A 236 -16.91 -5.57 11.12
CA GLY A 236 -16.57 -5.33 9.71
C GLY A 236 -17.44 -6.10 8.72
N TYR A 237 -17.93 -7.28 9.07
CA TYR A 237 -18.84 -8.04 8.19
C TYR A 237 -20.22 -7.38 8.06
N THR A 238 -20.78 -6.91 9.18
CA THR A 238 -22.08 -6.23 9.18
C THR A 238 -21.98 -4.96 8.37
N GLU A 239 -20.95 -4.17 8.60
CA GLU A 239 -20.67 -2.93 7.87
C GLU A 239 -20.46 -3.19 6.38
N THR A 240 -19.63 -4.17 6.01
CA THR A 240 -19.39 -4.57 4.63
C THR A 240 -20.68 -4.95 3.91
N ASN A 241 -21.53 -5.78 4.53
CA ASN A 241 -22.80 -6.18 3.91
C ASN A 241 -23.80 -5.01 3.82
N THR A 242 -23.76 -4.07 4.74
CA THR A 242 -24.57 -2.84 4.69
C THR A 242 -24.13 -1.97 3.53
N ILE A 243 -22.82 -1.75 3.37
CA ILE A 243 -22.26 -0.99 2.24
C ILE A 243 -22.62 -1.67 0.91
N LEU A 244 -22.45 -2.99 0.80
CA LEU A 244 -22.80 -3.74 -0.43
C LEU A 244 -24.28 -3.62 -0.79
N ARG A 245 -25.20 -3.62 0.19
CA ARG A 245 -26.61 -3.36 -0.05
C ARG A 245 -26.85 -1.94 -0.57
N ASN A 246 -26.24 -0.93 0.05
CA ASN A 246 -26.40 0.45 -0.41
C ASN A 246 -25.87 0.63 -1.85
N ILE A 247 -24.76 -0.02 -2.22
CA ILE A 247 -24.28 -0.04 -3.61
C ILE A 247 -25.30 -0.73 -4.53
N GLU A 248 -25.84 -1.89 -4.11
CA GLU A 248 -26.79 -2.66 -4.91
C GLU A 248 -28.10 -1.89 -5.13
N ASP A 249 -28.65 -1.32 -4.05
CA ASP A 249 -29.93 -0.62 -4.08
C ASP A 249 -29.83 0.79 -4.70
N GLY A 250 -28.73 1.50 -4.45
CA GLY A 250 -28.55 2.87 -4.89
C GLY A 250 -27.93 3.01 -6.29
N LEU A 251 -26.93 2.19 -6.61
CA LEU A 251 -26.14 2.36 -7.85
C LEU A 251 -26.45 1.31 -8.93
N CYS A 252 -26.94 0.13 -8.54
CA CYS A 252 -27.11 -0.98 -9.46
C CYS A 252 -28.59 -1.28 -9.80
N LYS A 253 -29.56 -0.69 -9.08
CA LYS A 253 -30.97 -1.05 -9.18
C LYS A 253 -31.53 -0.84 -10.60
N ASP A 254 -31.24 0.31 -11.18
CA ASP A 254 -31.75 0.72 -12.49
C ASP A 254 -30.77 0.44 -13.65
N ARG A 255 -29.60 -0.05 -13.33
CA ARG A 255 -28.52 -0.38 -14.29
C ARG A 255 -28.10 -1.81 -14.04
N ASN A 256 -28.02 -2.63 -15.06
CA ASN A 256 -27.60 -4.05 -14.91
C ASN A 256 -26.10 -4.19 -14.59
N ARG A 257 -25.59 -3.33 -13.70
CA ARG A 257 -24.19 -3.31 -13.27
C ARG A 257 -23.91 -4.37 -12.22
N LYS A 258 -22.70 -4.90 -12.24
CA LYS A 258 -22.20 -5.84 -11.24
C LYS A 258 -21.44 -5.10 -10.13
N ILE A 259 -21.30 -5.75 -8.98
CA ILE A 259 -20.44 -5.32 -7.90
C ILE A 259 -19.34 -6.36 -7.77
N VAL A 260 -18.12 -5.96 -8.07
CA VAL A 260 -16.92 -6.79 -7.84
C VAL A 260 -16.37 -6.44 -6.46
N THR A 261 -16.15 -7.44 -5.62
CA THR A 261 -15.55 -7.23 -4.30
C THR A 261 -14.29 -8.07 -4.13
N ILE A 262 -13.28 -7.49 -3.48
CA ILE A 262 -11.99 -8.15 -3.20
C ILE A 262 -11.90 -8.53 -1.72
N THR A 263 -12.95 -8.37 -0.98
CA THR A 263 -12.98 -8.62 0.47
C THR A 263 -12.57 -10.06 0.75
N PRO A 264 -11.61 -10.31 1.66
CA PRO A 264 -11.08 -11.64 1.95
C PRO A 264 -12.02 -12.53 2.77
N PHE A 265 -13.32 -12.21 2.86
CA PHE A 265 -14.24 -12.80 3.81
C PHE A 265 -15.34 -13.61 3.16
N LEU A 266 -15.55 -14.83 3.69
CA LEU A 266 -16.57 -15.81 3.31
C LEU A 266 -18.03 -15.35 3.44
N HIS A 267 -18.28 -14.32 4.24
CA HIS A 267 -19.63 -13.99 4.70
C HIS A 267 -20.30 -12.88 3.90
N ILE A 268 -19.80 -12.60 2.69
CA ILE A 268 -20.51 -11.72 1.78
C ILE A 268 -21.73 -12.45 1.27
N LYS A 269 -22.92 -11.88 1.53
CA LYS A 269 -24.16 -12.37 0.99
C LYS A 269 -24.10 -12.28 -0.53
N LYS A 270 -23.96 -13.44 -1.18
CA LYS A 270 -23.92 -13.52 -2.64
C LYS A 270 -25.32 -13.20 -3.18
N THR A 271 -25.37 -12.26 -4.11
CA THR A 271 -26.56 -11.98 -4.94
C THR A 271 -26.20 -12.20 -6.40
N ASP A 272 -27.15 -12.09 -7.30
CA ASP A 272 -26.90 -12.20 -8.73
C ASP A 272 -26.01 -11.05 -9.27
N ARG A 273 -25.81 -10.00 -8.49
CA ARG A 273 -24.99 -8.84 -8.85
C ARG A 273 -23.61 -8.86 -8.24
N ILE A 274 -23.41 -9.46 -7.06
CA ILE A 274 -22.13 -9.46 -6.34
C ILE A 274 -21.23 -10.58 -6.86
N ARG A 275 -20.00 -10.20 -7.25
CA ARG A 275 -18.96 -11.09 -7.81
C ARG A 275 -17.68 -11.00 -6.97
N PRO A 276 -17.51 -11.86 -5.95
CA PRO A 276 -16.30 -11.89 -5.15
C PRO A 276 -15.10 -12.36 -5.97
N GLN A 277 -13.97 -11.62 -5.85
CA GLN A 277 -12.68 -11.91 -6.47
C GLN A 277 -11.63 -12.15 -5.37
N VAL A 278 -11.68 -13.31 -4.73
CA VAL A 278 -10.88 -13.61 -3.53
C VAL A 278 -9.46 -14.08 -3.82
N ASN A 279 -9.17 -14.52 -5.03
CA ASN A 279 -7.88 -15.14 -5.40
C ASN A 279 -7.04 -14.27 -6.34
N ILE A 280 -7.19 -12.95 -6.32
CA ILE A 280 -6.40 -12.05 -7.15
C ILE A 280 -5.05 -11.71 -6.50
N GLY A 281 -4.05 -11.43 -7.33
CA GLY A 281 -2.76 -10.85 -6.94
C GLY A 281 -2.68 -9.36 -7.27
N PRO A 282 -1.51 -8.71 -7.07
CA PRO A 282 -1.33 -7.27 -7.25
C PRO A 282 -1.68 -6.79 -8.67
N ARG A 283 -1.22 -7.49 -9.71
CA ARG A 283 -1.59 -7.18 -11.10
C ARG A 283 -3.11 -7.25 -11.34
N GLY A 284 -3.76 -8.28 -10.80
CA GLY A 284 -5.21 -8.44 -10.90
C GLY A 284 -5.97 -7.33 -10.19
N PHE A 285 -5.47 -6.85 -9.06
CA PHE A 285 -6.03 -5.73 -8.34
C PHE A 285 -6.02 -4.44 -9.17
N LEU A 286 -4.86 -4.09 -9.75
CA LEU A 286 -4.76 -2.94 -10.64
C LEU A 286 -5.66 -3.09 -11.88
N SER A 287 -5.72 -4.29 -12.47
CA SER A 287 -6.61 -4.56 -13.60
C SER A 287 -8.09 -4.36 -13.24
N LEU A 288 -8.50 -4.74 -12.03
CA LEU A 288 -9.87 -4.49 -11.56
C LEU A 288 -10.13 -2.99 -11.35
N ILE A 289 -9.21 -2.22 -10.79
CA ILE A 289 -9.34 -0.76 -10.69
C ILE A 289 -9.44 -0.15 -12.09
N ARG A 290 -8.50 -0.51 -12.98
CA ARG A 290 -8.38 0.03 -14.35
C ARG A 290 -9.65 -0.12 -15.17
N ASN A 291 -10.40 -1.21 -14.97
CA ASN A 291 -11.58 -1.55 -15.76
C ASN A 291 -12.91 -1.27 -15.04
N ALA A 292 -12.90 -0.81 -13.79
CA ALA A 292 -14.11 -0.47 -13.06
C ALA A 292 -14.79 0.79 -13.61
N SER A 293 -16.12 0.86 -13.52
CA SER A 293 -16.91 2.07 -13.78
C SER A 293 -16.80 3.07 -12.64
N GLY A 294 -16.54 2.59 -11.40
CA GLY A 294 -16.28 3.40 -10.23
C GLY A 294 -15.79 2.53 -9.08
N ILE A 295 -15.10 3.14 -8.12
CA ILE A 295 -14.48 2.47 -6.99
C ILE A 295 -15.01 3.02 -5.67
N ILE A 296 -15.44 2.14 -4.79
CA ILE A 296 -15.83 2.44 -3.42
C ILE A 296 -14.84 1.74 -2.49
N THR A 297 -14.10 2.50 -1.67
CA THR A 297 -13.05 1.91 -0.85
C THR A 297 -12.80 2.68 0.43
N ASN A 298 -12.36 1.98 1.49
CA ASN A 298 -11.78 2.59 2.68
C ASN A 298 -10.25 2.44 2.72
N SER A 299 -9.65 1.82 1.70
CA SER A 299 -8.22 1.60 1.62
C SER A 299 -7.47 2.84 1.11
N TYR A 300 -6.39 3.22 1.77
CA TYR A 300 -5.49 4.27 1.29
C TYR A 300 -5.02 3.99 -0.14
N HIS A 301 -4.39 2.83 -0.38
CA HIS A 301 -3.90 2.48 -1.71
C HIS A 301 -5.03 2.21 -2.72
N GLY A 302 -6.19 1.74 -2.26
CA GLY A 302 -7.38 1.65 -3.11
C GLY A 302 -7.79 3.02 -3.65
N THR A 303 -7.77 4.04 -2.79
CA THR A 303 -8.07 5.43 -3.16
C THR A 303 -7.04 6.00 -4.14
N ILE A 304 -5.76 6.00 -3.75
CA ILE A 304 -4.71 6.69 -4.53
C ILE A 304 -4.44 6.04 -5.89
N LEU A 305 -4.50 4.72 -5.97
CA LEU A 305 -4.37 4.00 -7.25
C LEU A 305 -5.56 4.26 -8.17
N SER A 306 -6.77 4.42 -7.62
CA SER A 306 -7.93 4.80 -8.42
C SER A 306 -7.77 6.19 -9.01
N VAL A 307 -7.31 7.16 -8.22
CA VAL A 307 -7.00 8.52 -8.69
C VAL A 307 -5.92 8.49 -9.78
N ASN A 308 -4.80 7.78 -9.53
CA ASN A 308 -3.68 7.69 -10.49
C ASN A 308 -4.09 7.04 -11.82
N LEU A 309 -5.05 6.12 -11.79
CA LEU A 309 -5.59 5.47 -12.99
C LEU A 309 -6.80 6.23 -13.60
N ASN A 310 -7.08 7.46 -13.15
CA ASN A 310 -8.19 8.32 -13.62
C ASN A 310 -9.55 7.61 -13.54
N LYS A 311 -9.83 6.95 -12.40
CA LYS A 311 -11.09 6.24 -12.19
C LYS A 311 -11.97 6.95 -11.16
N PRO A 312 -13.27 7.09 -11.40
CA PRO A 312 -14.20 7.60 -10.40
C PRO A 312 -14.04 6.83 -9.09
N VAL A 313 -13.89 7.52 -7.98
CA VAL A 313 -13.64 6.92 -6.68
C VAL A 313 -14.30 7.70 -5.57
N VAL A 314 -14.88 7.01 -4.60
CA VAL A 314 -15.21 7.56 -3.29
C VAL A 314 -14.42 6.84 -2.21
N SER A 315 -13.85 7.63 -1.31
CA SER A 315 -13.05 7.16 -0.19
C SER A 315 -13.86 7.24 1.10
N LEU A 316 -14.26 6.07 1.61
CA LEU A 316 -14.93 5.95 2.91
C LEU A 316 -13.90 6.26 4.01
N CYS A 317 -14.17 7.29 4.79
CA CYS A 317 -13.35 7.72 5.91
C CYS A 317 -14.14 7.59 7.22
N ASN A 318 -13.51 6.93 8.20
CA ASN A 318 -13.94 6.99 9.58
C ASN A 318 -13.08 8.02 10.33
N VAL A 319 -13.55 8.58 11.41
CA VAL A 319 -12.76 9.55 12.19
C VAL A 319 -11.53 8.85 12.79
N GLY A 320 -10.31 9.24 12.37
CA GLY A 320 -9.06 8.70 12.94
C GLY A 320 -7.81 8.97 12.10
N ALA A 321 -6.65 8.86 12.72
CA ALA A 321 -5.35 9.16 12.09
C ALA A 321 -5.05 8.36 10.80
N ALA A 322 -5.58 7.13 10.68
CA ALA A 322 -5.42 6.33 9.47
C ALA A 322 -6.16 6.93 8.26
N ASP A 323 -7.23 7.67 8.49
CA ASP A 323 -8.04 8.30 7.45
C ASP A 323 -7.53 9.68 7.04
N ASN A 324 -6.85 10.40 7.94
CA ASN A 324 -6.22 11.70 7.64
C ASN A 324 -5.29 11.63 6.42
N ARG A 325 -4.60 10.51 6.23
CA ARG A 325 -3.72 10.29 5.07
C ARG A 325 -4.45 10.34 3.72
N LYS A 326 -5.66 9.77 3.67
CA LYS A 326 -6.50 9.80 2.44
C LYS A 326 -7.03 11.20 2.20
N VAL A 327 -7.51 11.82 3.25
CA VAL A 327 -8.04 13.19 3.22
C VAL A 327 -6.96 14.16 2.74
N ASP A 328 -5.75 14.06 3.27
CA ASP A 328 -4.63 14.94 2.94
C ASP A 328 -4.29 14.88 1.43
N VAL A 329 -4.08 13.68 0.90
CA VAL A 329 -3.75 13.54 -0.52
C VAL A 329 -4.90 13.95 -1.45
N LEU A 330 -6.15 13.63 -1.07
CA LEU A 330 -7.32 14.04 -1.87
C LEU A 330 -7.50 15.57 -1.86
N ASN A 331 -7.26 16.21 -0.72
CA ASN A 331 -7.28 17.68 -0.60
C ASN A 331 -6.22 18.33 -1.50
N LYS A 332 -4.98 17.84 -1.48
CA LYS A 332 -3.90 18.33 -2.36
C LYS A 332 -4.27 18.26 -3.83
N LEU A 333 -5.04 17.25 -4.22
CA LEU A 333 -5.50 17.04 -5.60
C LEU A 333 -6.83 17.75 -5.94
N GLY A 334 -7.49 18.37 -4.94
CA GLY A 334 -8.78 19.03 -5.12
C GLY A 334 -9.97 18.08 -5.20
N LEU A 335 -9.82 16.89 -4.61
CA LEU A 335 -10.81 15.80 -4.60
C LEU A 335 -11.54 15.68 -3.26
N ASN A 336 -11.77 16.78 -2.55
CA ASN A 336 -12.41 16.78 -1.23
C ASN A 336 -13.82 16.17 -1.25
N SER A 337 -14.57 16.39 -2.34
CA SER A 337 -15.90 15.82 -2.54
C SER A 337 -15.92 14.30 -2.63
N GLN A 338 -14.79 13.68 -2.90
CA GLN A 338 -14.67 12.22 -2.99
C GLN A 338 -14.38 11.56 -1.62
N VAL A 339 -14.15 12.36 -0.58
CA VAL A 339 -14.11 11.89 0.81
C VAL A 339 -15.55 11.82 1.33
N ILE A 340 -15.99 10.63 1.72
CA ILE A 340 -17.31 10.41 2.28
C ILE A 340 -17.21 9.80 3.68
N ASN A 341 -18.06 10.25 4.59
CA ASN A 341 -18.11 9.79 5.97
C ASN A 341 -19.33 8.90 6.27
N SER A 342 -20.18 8.75 5.27
CA SER A 342 -21.44 8.03 5.39
C SER A 342 -21.70 7.19 4.14
N VAL A 343 -22.34 6.04 4.33
CA VAL A 343 -22.70 5.11 3.24
C VAL A 343 -23.79 5.66 2.33
N GLU A 344 -24.56 6.64 2.79
CA GLU A 344 -25.59 7.34 2.01
C GLU A 344 -24.98 8.21 0.91
N GLU A 345 -23.71 8.60 1.08
CA GLU A 345 -22.98 9.45 0.11
C GLU A 345 -22.30 8.63 -1.01
N ILE A 346 -22.40 7.31 -1.01
CA ILE A 346 -21.75 6.42 -2.01
C ILE A 346 -22.12 6.83 -3.45
N GLY A 347 -23.29 7.40 -3.67
CA GLY A 347 -23.73 7.91 -4.97
C GLY A 347 -22.77 8.92 -5.61
N ARG A 348 -21.96 9.62 -4.82
CA ARG A 348 -20.94 10.54 -5.31
C ARG A 348 -19.85 9.88 -6.19
N VAL A 349 -19.77 8.56 -6.21
CA VAL A 349 -18.90 7.83 -7.15
C VAL A 349 -19.26 8.10 -8.61
N GLU A 350 -20.48 8.54 -8.88
CA GLU A 350 -20.96 8.93 -10.22
C GLU A 350 -20.78 10.42 -10.52
N ASP A 351 -20.38 11.23 -9.53
CA ASP A 351 -20.10 12.65 -9.76
C ASP A 351 -18.90 12.79 -10.71
N PRO A 352 -18.98 13.70 -11.69
CA PRO A 352 -17.89 13.90 -12.62
C PRO A 352 -16.64 14.42 -11.91
N ILE A 353 -15.50 13.82 -12.20
CA ILE A 353 -14.19 14.27 -11.74
C ILE A 353 -13.45 14.89 -12.91
N ASP A 354 -13.00 16.14 -12.75
CA ASP A 354 -12.12 16.80 -13.70
C ASP A 354 -10.70 16.24 -13.57
N TYR A 355 -10.45 15.15 -14.28
CA TYR A 355 -9.14 14.51 -14.27
C TYR A 355 -8.05 15.29 -15.01
N GLU A 356 -8.38 16.27 -15.82
CA GLU A 356 -7.38 17.17 -16.41
C GLU A 356 -6.76 18.04 -15.31
N ALA A 357 -7.57 18.74 -14.54
CA ALA A 357 -7.12 19.53 -13.39
C ALA A 357 -6.43 18.69 -12.30
N VAL A 358 -6.92 17.47 -12.04
CA VAL A 358 -6.29 16.55 -11.09
C VAL A 358 -4.90 16.14 -11.57
N ASN A 359 -4.76 15.77 -12.83
CA ASN A 359 -3.49 15.31 -13.41
C ASN A 359 -2.45 16.45 -13.49
N GLU A 360 -2.85 17.69 -13.73
CA GLU A 360 -1.96 18.85 -13.66
C GLU A 360 -1.35 18.99 -12.25
N LYS A 361 -2.18 18.97 -11.21
CA LYS A 361 -1.70 19.01 -9.81
C LYS A 361 -0.83 17.82 -9.46
N LEU A 362 -1.25 16.62 -9.88
CA LEU A 362 -0.50 15.40 -9.64
C LEU A 362 0.85 15.41 -10.33
N ALA A 363 0.95 15.97 -11.53
CA ALA A 363 2.22 16.09 -12.27
C ALA A 363 3.23 16.96 -11.51
N VAL A 364 2.80 18.08 -10.94
CA VAL A 364 3.66 18.95 -10.13
C VAL A 364 4.16 18.22 -8.88
N LEU A 365 3.27 17.57 -8.13
CA LEU A 365 3.63 16.84 -6.92
C LEU A 365 4.51 15.61 -7.23
N ARG A 366 4.25 14.94 -8.34
CA ARG A 366 5.05 13.80 -8.83
C ARG A 366 6.46 14.25 -9.16
N GLN A 367 6.60 15.36 -9.91
CA GLN A 367 7.92 15.88 -10.28
C GLN A 367 8.72 16.27 -9.03
N ALA A 368 8.12 17.00 -8.09
CA ALA A 368 8.78 17.36 -6.83
C ALA A 368 9.26 16.12 -6.04
N SER A 369 8.45 15.04 -6.04
CA SER A 369 8.81 13.78 -5.37
C SER A 369 9.92 13.02 -6.09
N ILE A 370 9.95 13.07 -7.42
CA ILE A 370 11.03 12.49 -8.25
C ILE A 370 12.32 13.29 -8.06
N ASP A 371 12.24 14.62 -8.07
CA ASP A 371 13.41 15.51 -7.86
C ASP A 371 14.03 15.29 -6.48
N TYR A 372 13.19 15.16 -5.44
CA TYR A 372 13.68 14.79 -4.11
C TYR A 372 14.45 13.46 -4.15
N LEU A 373 13.85 12.41 -4.72
CA LEU A 373 14.47 11.08 -4.77
C LEU A 373 15.77 11.11 -5.59
N GLU A 374 15.76 11.77 -6.75
CA GLU A 374 16.94 11.91 -7.61
C GLU A 374 18.10 12.64 -6.91
N ASN A 375 17.81 13.75 -6.24
CA ASN A 375 18.82 14.51 -5.50
C ASN A 375 19.34 13.71 -4.32
N SER A 376 18.45 13.10 -3.52
CA SER A 376 18.82 12.28 -2.39
C SER A 376 19.64 11.04 -2.74
N LEU A 377 19.51 10.49 -3.95
CA LEU A 377 20.31 9.34 -4.41
C LEU A 377 21.74 9.73 -4.83
N LYS A 378 22.01 11.01 -5.15
CA LYS A 378 23.28 11.48 -5.71
C LYS A 378 24.32 11.84 -4.66
N ASP A 379 23.87 12.36 -3.52
CA ASP A 379 24.70 12.85 -2.42
C ASP A 379 25.26 11.70 -1.60
#